data_87b1dcf6563f8fd2374d101737a15d50
#
_entry.id   87b1dcf6563f8fd2374d101737a15d50
#
_cell.length_a   1.000
_cell.length_b   1.000
_cell.length_c   1.000
_cell.angle_alpha   90.00
_cell.angle_beta   90.00
_cell.angle_gamma   90.00
#
_symmetry.space_group_name_H-M   'P 1'
#
loop_
_entity.id
_entity.type
_entity.pdbx_description
1 polymer ?
#
loop_
_entity_poly.entity_id
_entity_poly.type
_entity_poly.pdbx_seq_one_letter_code
_entity_poly.pdbx_strand_id
1 'polypeptide(L)'
;MLEKNLEECLNNAFKFAHENNHEFVTTEHLLLCILNNQDALNVLLACDVNIDILEAELKEFISKNCPEKKDEAVEIQPTLSFQRVIQRAVFHVQSSGTGEVSGANVLVALFSEKESHSVYLLKKQGMTRLDAVSYMSHGEGVTEDESFDEFNQESSSSKESGYLGKYALNLNKEAEENRIDPLVGRDKEIERISQILALSLIHI
;
A
#
# COMPACT_ATOMS: atom_id res chain seq x y z
N MET A 1 7.81 -16.16 -7.58
CA MET A 1 8.85 -16.74 -6.70
C MET A 1 9.04 -15.77 -5.54
N LEU A 2 9.47 -16.23 -4.35
CA LEU A 2 9.85 -15.30 -3.28
C LEU A 2 11.22 -14.71 -3.60
N GLU A 3 11.40 -13.43 -3.31
CA GLU A 3 12.69 -12.79 -3.38
C GLU A 3 13.64 -13.35 -2.31
N LYS A 4 14.94 -13.48 -2.62
CA LYS A 4 15.93 -14.05 -1.68
C LYS A 4 15.99 -13.30 -0.34
N ASN A 5 15.91 -11.96 -0.39
CA ASN A 5 15.91 -11.12 0.81
C ASN A 5 14.67 -11.40 1.69
N LEU A 6 13.53 -11.66 1.07
CA LEU A 6 12.30 -12.02 1.78
C LEU A 6 12.40 -13.43 2.39
N GLU A 7 12.97 -14.40 1.67
CA GLU A 7 13.20 -15.74 2.21
C GLU A 7 14.10 -15.71 3.45
N GLU A 8 15.16 -14.90 3.42
CA GLU A 8 16.04 -14.69 4.57
C GLU A 8 15.28 -14.05 5.74
N CYS A 9 14.43 -13.05 5.47
CA CYS A 9 13.59 -12.44 6.49
C CYS A 9 12.62 -13.45 7.13
N LEU A 10 11.97 -14.29 6.33
CA LEU A 10 11.07 -15.33 6.84
C LEU A 10 11.84 -16.34 7.72
N ASN A 11 13.02 -16.79 7.27
CA ASN A 11 13.87 -17.68 8.05
C ASN A 11 14.30 -17.04 9.38
N ASN A 12 14.59 -15.74 9.37
CA ASN A 12 14.94 -15.00 10.58
C ASN A 12 13.75 -14.88 11.55
N ALA A 13 12.50 -14.75 11.04
CA ALA A 13 11.31 -14.78 11.87
C ALA A 13 11.16 -16.10 12.65
N PHE A 14 11.41 -17.23 11.97
CA PHE A 14 11.39 -18.56 12.61
C PHE A 14 12.54 -18.72 13.60
N LYS A 15 13.76 -18.25 13.25
CA LYS A 15 14.90 -18.27 14.17
C LYS A 15 14.62 -17.46 15.44
N PHE A 16 14.11 -16.23 15.27
CA PHE A 16 13.77 -15.37 16.41
C PHE A 16 12.73 -16.01 17.34
N ALA A 17 11.69 -16.63 16.77
CA ALA A 17 10.71 -17.36 17.56
C ALA A 17 11.35 -18.58 18.28
N HIS A 18 12.29 -19.25 17.63
CA HIS A 18 13.01 -20.38 18.22
C HIS A 18 13.92 -19.95 19.40
N GLU A 19 14.69 -18.89 19.21
CA GLU A 19 15.60 -18.35 20.22
C GLU A 19 14.87 -17.85 21.48
N ASN A 20 13.65 -17.34 21.29
CA ASN A 20 12.79 -16.88 22.39
C ASN A 20 11.81 -17.95 22.90
N ASN A 21 11.95 -19.21 22.47
CA ASN A 21 11.10 -20.33 22.88
C ASN A 21 9.58 -20.08 22.64
N HIS A 22 9.22 -19.37 21.58
CA HIS A 22 7.81 -19.15 21.24
C HIS A 22 7.21 -20.39 20.58
N GLU A 23 5.93 -20.67 20.87
CA GLU A 23 5.20 -21.78 20.28
C GLU A 23 4.78 -21.50 18.84
N PHE A 24 4.47 -20.23 18.53
CA PHE A 24 3.97 -19.82 17.23
C PHE A 24 4.76 -18.65 16.62
N VAL A 25 4.85 -18.64 15.27
CA VAL A 25 5.27 -17.46 14.51
C VAL A 25 4.03 -16.69 14.10
N THR A 26 3.91 -15.46 14.60
CA THR A 26 2.76 -14.58 14.38
C THR A 26 3.05 -13.50 13.35
N THR A 27 2.04 -12.70 12.99
CA THR A 27 2.17 -11.54 12.12
C THR A 27 3.09 -10.46 12.69
N GLU A 28 3.24 -10.39 14.01
CA GLU A 28 4.14 -9.47 14.70
C GLU A 28 5.61 -9.87 14.49
N HIS A 29 5.91 -11.18 14.52
CA HIS A 29 7.22 -11.68 14.14
C HIS A 29 7.55 -11.39 12.68
N LEU A 30 6.54 -11.53 11.79
CA LEU A 30 6.68 -11.21 10.38
C LEU A 30 7.02 -9.73 10.18
N LEU A 31 6.25 -8.83 10.81
CA LEU A 31 6.50 -7.39 10.70
C LEU A 31 7.88 -7.03 11.25
N LEU A 32 8.27 -7.57 12.42
CA LEU A 32 9.59 -7.33 13.02
C LEU A 32 10.74 -7.71 12.06
N CYS A 33 10.59 -8.82 11.34
CA CYS A 33 11.62 -9.25 10.39
C CYS A 33 11.59 -8.45 9.09
N ILE A 34 10.42 -8.02 8.64
CA ILE A 34 10.28 -7.16 7.45
C ILE A 34 10.93 -5.79 7.66
N LEU A 35 11.04 -5.29 8.90
CA LEU A 35 11.77 -4.05 9.20
C LEU A 35 13.25 -4.11 8.75
N ASN A 36 13.82 -5.29 8.58
CA ASN A 36 15.18 -5.48 8.07
C ASN A 36 15.24 -5.68 6.55
N ASN A 37 14.10 -5.72 5.87
CA ASN A 37 14.03 -5.82 4.41
C ASN A 37 14.07 -4.44 3.77
N GLN A 38 14.99 -4.21 2.84
CA GLN A 38 15.22 -2.89 2.24
C GLN A 38 13.96 -2.32 1.55
N ASP A 39 13.22 -3.15 0.82
CA ASP A 39 12.03 -2.69 0.09
C ASP A 39 10.93 -2.25 1.04
N ALA A 40 10.67 -3.04 2.08
CA ALA A 40 9.68 -2.69 3.08
C ALA A 40 10.12 -1.49 3.93
N LEU A 41 11.41 -1.38 4.23
CA LEU A 41 11.98 -0.25 4.95
C LEU A 41 11.79 1.05 4.18
N ASN A 42 12.04 1.05 2.88
CA ASN A 42 11.82 2.21 2.01
C ASN A 42 10.35 2.67 2.04
N VAL A 43 9.40 1.73 1.98
CA VAL A 43 7.96 2.03 2.09
C VAL A 43 7.63 2.65 3.45
N LEU A 44 8.14 2.07 4.55
CA LEU A 44 7.88 2.56 5.91
C LEU A 44 8.44 3.96 6.14
N LEU A 45 9.66 4.22 5.67
CA LEU A 45 10.30 5.53 5.76
C LEU A 45 9.56 6.59 4.93
N ALA A 46 9.11 6.23 3.73
CA ALA A 46 8.31 7.12 2.89
C ALA A 46 6.93 7.44 3.48
N CYS A 47 6.45 6.63 4.40
CA CYS A 47 5.21 6.86 5.14
C CYS A 47 5.45 7.48 6.54
N ASP A 48 6.62 8.10 6.78
CA ASP A 48 7.01 8.75 8.05
C ASP A 48 6.90 7.85 9.30
N VAL A 49 7.02 6.52 9.12
CA VAL A 49 6.98 5.56 10.21
C VAL A 49 8.30 5.58 10.98
N ASN A 50 8.23 5.78 12.30
CA ASN A 50 9.41 5.68 13.17
C ASN A 50 9.73 4.21 13.45
N ILE A 51 10.79 3.71 12.80
CA ILE A 51 11.20 2.31 12.86
C ILE A 51 11.61 1.88 14.26
N ASP A 52 12.36 2.73 15.00
CA ASP A 52 12.85 2.39 16.34
C ASP A 52 11.71 2.21 17.33
N ILE A 53 10.71 3.09 17.27
CA ILE A 53 9.51 2.98 18.12
C ILE A 53 8.71 1.75 17.75
N LEU A 54 8.52 1.49 16.45
CA LEU A 54 7.77 0.33 15.97
C LEU A 54 8.44 -0.98 16.40
N GLU A 55 9.76 -1.06 16.25
CA GLU A 55 10.54 -2.24 16.65
C GLU A 55 10.45 -2.50 18.16
N ALA A 56 10.58 -1.45 18.98
CA ALA A 56 10.48 -1.56 20.43
C ALA A 56 9.09 -2.03 20.87
N GLU A 57 8.02 -1.43 20.33
CA GLU A 57 6.63 -1.81 20.62
C GLU A 57 6.32 -3.25 20.17
N LEU A 58 6.83 -3.69 19.02
CA LEU A 58 6.69 -5.07 18.54
C LEU A 58 7.38 -6.07 19.45
N LYS A 59 8.64 -5.80 19.84
CA LYS A 59 9.39 -6.67 20.76
C LYS A 59 8.70 -6.77 22.12
N GLU A 60 8.22 -5.65 22.66
CA GLU A 60 7.48 -5.63 23.92
C GLU A 60 6.17 -6.44 23.82
N PHE A 61 5.43 -6.27 22.73
CA PHE A 61 4.19 -7.02 22.52
C PHE A 61 4.44 -8.52 22.39
N ILE A 62 5.43 -8.91 21.58
CA ILE A 62 5.78 -10.32 21.36
C ILE A 62 6.18 -10.97 22.70
N SER A 63 7.03 -10.32 23.49
CA SER A 63 7.49 -10.86 24.77
C SER A 63 6.37 -11.04 25.80
N LYS A 64 5.32 -10.20 25.73
CA LYS A 64 4.20 -10.27 26.69
C LYS A 64 3.07 -11.22 26.28
N ASN A 65 2.86 -11.39 24.98
CA ASN A 65 1.65 -12.05 24.46
C ASN A 65 1.90 -13.36 23.72
N CYS A 66 3.15 -13.66 23.33
CA CYS A 66 3.44 -14.93 22.69
C CYS A 66 3.58 -16.04 23.74
N PRO A 67 2.85 -17.15 23.59
CA PRO A 67 3.01 -18.27 24.47
C PRO A 67 4.37 -18.92 24.28
N GLU A 68 5.01 -19.27 25.40
CA GLU A 68 6.26 -20.02 25.41
C GLU A 68 5.98 -21.52 25.18
N LYS A 69 6.89 -22.17 24.50
CA LYS A 69 6.85 -23.61 24.30
C LYS A 69 6.91 -24.35 25.66
N LYS A 70 6.04 -25.30 25.85
CA LYS A 70 6.05 -26.16 27.03
C LYS A 70 7.04 -27.31 26.92
N ASP A 71 7.34 -27.78 25.72
CA ASP A 71 8.27 -28.87 25.41
C ASP A 71 9.19 -28.50 24.26
N GLU A 72 10.48 -28.76 24.38
CA GLU A 72 11.49 -28.52 23.36
C GLU A 72 11.27 -29.32 22.04
N ALA A 73 10.51 -30.43 22.13
CA ALA A 73 10.23 -31.30 21.00
C ALA A 73 9.12 -30.77 20.05
N VAL A 74 8.42 -29.69 20.42
CA VAL A 74 7.36 -29.12 19.60
C VAL A 74 7.97 -28.22 18.54
N GLU A 75 7.71 -28.52 17.26
CA GLU A 75 8.07 -27.65 16.15
C GLU A 75 7.28 -26.35 16.18
N ILE A 76 7.94 -25.24 15.85
CA ILE A 76 7.31 -23.93 15.77
C ILE A 76 6.39 -23.89 14.55
N GLN A 77 5.15 -23.50 14.76
CA GLN A 77 4.17 -23.43 13.68
C GLN A 77 3.80 -21.97 13.36
N PRO A 78 3.67 -21.63 12.08
CA PRO A 78 3.14 -20.32 11.70
C PRO A 78 1.64 -20.26 11.97
N THR A 79 1.18 -19.13 12.51
CA THR A 79 -0.26 -18.90 12.72
C THR A 79 -1.01 -18.82 11.37
N LEU A 80 -2.33 -19.06 11.41
CA LEU A 80 -3.17 -18.93 10.22
C LEU A 80 -3.11 -17.53 9.61
N SER A 81 -3.02 -16.49 10.42
CA SER A 81 -2.89 -15.10 9.96
C SER A 81 -1.56 -14.89 9.22
N PHE A 82 -0.46 -15.42 9.76
CA PHE A 82 0.84 -15.40 9.08
C PHE A 82 0.77 -16.06 7.71
N GLN A 83 0.21 -17.27 7.63
CA GLN A 83 0.07 -18.01 6.37
C GLN A 83 -0.80 -17.25 5.37
N ARG A 84 -1.92 -16.67 5.81
CA ARG A 84 -2.82 -15.89 4.94
C ARG A 84 -2.13 -14.65 4.37
N VAL A 85 -1.33 -13.94 5.16
CA VAL A 85 -0.57 -12.78 4.68
C VAL A 85 0.37 -13.18 3.55
N ILE A 86 1.17 -14.24 3.75
CA ILE A 86 2.10 -14.72 2.72
C ILE A 86 1.36 -15.19 1.47
N GLN A 87 0.29 -15.97 1.62
CA GLN A 87 -0.52 -16.43 0.49
C GLN A 87 -1.11 -15.27 -0.31
N ARG A 88 -1.62 -14.23 0.37
CA ARG A 88 -2.14 -13.03 -0.29
C ARG A 88 -1.07 -12.26 -1.04
N ALA A 89 0.12 -12.10 -0.46
CA ALA A 89 1.24 -11.45 -1.14
C ALA A 89 1.61 -12.20 -2.43
N VAL A 90 1.73 -13.52 -2.34
CA VAL A 90 2.02 -14.38 -3.50
C VAL A 90 0.92 -14.27 -4.56
N PHE A 91 -0.34 -14.37 -4.16
CA PHE A 91 -1.47 -14.29 -5.07
C PHE A 91 -1.58 -12.92 -5.76
N HIS A 92 -1.31 -11.85 -5.01
CA HIS A 92 -1.31 -10.49 -5.56
C HIS A 92 -0.24 -10.32 -6.64
N VAL A 93 0.98 -10.78 -6.38
CA VAL A 93 2.10 -10.72 -7.34
C VAL A 93 1.83 -11.58 -8.57
N GLN A 94 1.27 -12.79 -8.40
CA GLN A 94 0.90 -13.65 -9.52
C GLN A 94 -0.19 -13.01 -10.41
N SER A 95 -1.16 -12.33 -9.79
CA SER A 95 -2.24 -11.68 -10.55
C SER A 95 -1.80 -10.39 -11.25
N SER A 96 -0.80 -9.68 -10.71
CA SER A 96 -0.23 -8.47 -11.32
C SER A 96 0.84 -8.76 -12.38
N GLY A 97 1.31 -10.01 -12.48
CA GLY A 97 2.36 -10.39 -13.43
C GLY A 97 3.76 -9.90 -13.07
N THR A 98 3.96 -9.33 -11.88
CA THR A 98 5.27 -8.96 -11.33
C THR A 98 5.91 -10.23 -10.77
N GLY A 99 7.05 -10.64 -11.30
CA GLY A 99 7.60 -12.00 -11.15
C GLY A 99 7.96 -12.47 -9.74
N GLU A 100 8.36 -11.58 -8.81
CA GLU A 100 8.85 -11.95 -7.47
C GLU A 100 8.12 -11.20 -6.37
N VAL A 101 7.90 -11.88 -5.25
CA VAL A 101 7.26 -11.30 -4.06
C VAL A 101 8.32 -10.62 -3.22
N SER A 102 8.23 -9.31 -3.06
CA SER A 102 9.12 -8.49 -2.22
C SER A 102 8.56 -8.28 -0.81
N GLY A 103 9.40 -7.74 0.08
CA GLY A 103 8.97 -7.34 1.43
C GLY A 103 7.86 -6.30 1.43
N ALA A 104 7.86 -5.38 0.46
CA ALA A 104 6.81 -4.38 0.28
C ALA A 104 5.44 -5.02 -0.04
N ASN A 105 5.40 -6.06 -0.87
CA ASN A 105 4.17 -6.81 -1.16
C ASN A 105 3.60 -7.47 0.11
N VAL A 106 4.47 -8.03 0.95
CA VAL A 106 4.06 -8.65 2.22
C VAL A 106 3.55 -7.59 3.19
N LEU A 107 4.18 -6.41 3.25
CA LEU A 107 3.73 -5.29 4.08
C LEU A 107 2.31 -4.83 3.69
N VAL A 108 2.02 -4.68 2.38
CA VAL A 108 0.67 -4.36 1.88
C VAL A 108 -0.34 -5.46 2.21
N ALA A 109 0.07 -6.74 2.07
CA ALA A 109 -0.79 -7.86 2.39
C ALA A 109 -1.12 -7.94 3.90
N LEU A 110 -0.19 -7.51 4.76
CA LEU A 110 -0.38 -7.48 6.21
C LEU A 110 -1.58 -6.61 6.62
N PHE A 111 -1.83 -5.49 5.98
CA PHE A 111 -2.99 -4.61 6.24
C PHE A 111 -4.35 -5.30 6.03
N SER A 112 -4.38 -6.45 5.38
CA SER A 112 -5.61 -7.23 5.24
C SER A 112 -6.03 -7.96 6.53
N GLU A 113 -5.11 -8.18 7.46
CA GLU A 113 -5.37 -8.77 8.77
C GLU A 113 -5.72 -7.66 9.78
N LYS A 114 -6.92 -7.10 9.66
CA LYS A 114 -7.37 -5.89 10.39
C LYS A 114 -7.30 -6.02 11.92
N GLU A 115 -7.40 -7.24 12.44
CA GLU A 115 -7.38 -7.55 13.87
C GLU A 115 -5.97 -7.84 14.41
N SER A 116 -4.95 -7.84 13.54
CA SER A 116 -3.56 -8.02 13.95
C SER A 116 -3.04 -6.80 14.69
N HIS A 117 -2.27 -7.05 15.75
CA HIS A 117 -1.60 -5.99 16.50
C HIS A 117 -0.55 -5.27 15.64
N SER A 118 0.08 -5.96 14.70
CA SER A 118 0.99 -5.36 13.71
C SER A 118 0.32 -4.23 12.94
N VAL A 119 -0.90 -4.44 12.45
CA VAL A 119 -1.68 -3.42 11.73
C VAL A 119 -2.11 -2.28 12.65
N TYR A 120 -2.43 -2.58 13.90
CA TYR A 120 -2.73 -1.56 14.89
C TYR A 120 -1.55 -0.63 15.11
N LEU A 121 -0.33 -1.15 15.28
CA LEU A 121 0.88 -0.35 15.47
C LEU A 121 1.22 0.52 14.26
N LEU A 122 1.11 -0.01 13.04
CA LEU A 122 1.30 0.76 11.81
C LEU A 122 0.29 1.92 11.71
N LYS A 123 -0.99 1.65 11.99
CA LYS A 123 -2.03 2.70 12.00
C LYS A 123 -1.84 3.71 13.11
N LYS A 124 -1.35 3.32 14.28
CA LYS A 124 -1.03 4.22 15.39
C LYS A 124 0.02 5.25 14.99
N GLN A 125 0.94 4.90 14.08
CA GLN A 125 1.93 5.79 13.49
C GLN A 125 1.42 6.53 12.24
N GLY A 126 0.13 6.44 11.92
CA GLY A 126 -0.49 7.15 10.81
C GLY A 126 -0.45 6.43 9.47
N MET A 127 0.26 5.31 9.35
CA MET A 127 0.37 4.58 8.09
C MET A 127 -0.92 3.85 7.72
N THR A 128 -1.36 4.03 6.48
CA THR A 128 -2.50 3.31 5.91
C THR A 128 -2.07 2.36 4.79
N ARG A 129 -2.97 1.43 4.44
CA ARG A 129 -2.73 0.56 3.27
C ARG A 129 -2.58 1.36 1.98
N LEU A 130 -3.32 2.47 1.87
CA LEU A 130 -3.31 3.30 0.67
C LEU A 130 -1.93 3.94 0.47
N ASP A 131 -1.32 4.44 1.53
CA ASP A 131 0.01 5.05 1.48
C ASP A 131 1.05 4.05 0.99
N ALA A 132 1.04 2.83 1.55
CA ALA A 132 1.92 1.75 1.10
C ALA A 132 1.73 1.39 -0.38
N VAL A 133 0.47 1.29 -0.85
CA VAL A 133 0.16 0.98 -2.25
C VAL A 133 0.54 2.14 -3.17
N SER A 134 0.29 3.38 -2.75
CA SER A 134 0.65 4.58 -3.50
C SER A 134 2.16 4.65 -3.74
N TYR A 135 2.95 4.44 -2.69
CA TYR A 135 4.41 4.38 -2.83
C TYR A 135 4.87 3.30 -3.81
N MET A 136 4.33 2.08 -3.70
CA MET A 136 4.67 0.99 -4.62
C MET A 136 4.27 1.25 -6.08
N SER A 137 3.19 2.01 -6.30
CA SER A 137 2.67 2.31 -7.64
C SER A 137 3.43 3.45 -8.31
N HIS A 138 3.90 4.42 -7.54
CA HIS A 138 4.52 5.64 -8.05
C HIS A 138 6.04 5.55 -8.13
N GLY A 139 6.65 4.55 -7.47
CA GLY A 139 8.11 4.36 -7.47
C GLY A 139 8.85 5.59 -6.93
N GLU A 140 10.09 5.44 -6.55
CA GLU A 140 10.99 6.50 -6.08
C GLU A 140 10.91 7.78 -6.93
N GLY A 141 10.09 8.75 -6.53
CA GLY A 141 9.97 9.99 -7.32
C GLY A 141 8.94 11.01 -6.85
N VAL A 142 8.25 10.77 -5.75
CA VAL A 142 7.49 11.85 -5.09
C VAL A 142 8.33 12.36 -3.93
N THR A 143 9.27 13.25 -4.25
CA THR A 143 9.78 14.21 -3.26
C THR A 143 8.59 14.96 -2.68
N GLU A 144 8.56 14.98 -1.33
CA GLU A 144 7.69 15.81 -0.51
C GLU A 144 7.47 17.18 -1.14
N ASP A 145 6.34 17.41 -1.75
CA ASP A 145 5.71 18.72 -1.97
C ASP A 145 4.40 18.60 -2.76
N GLU A 146 3.50 17.66 -2.38
CA GLU A 146 2.10 17.82 -2.74
C GLU A 146 1.22 17.35 -1.58
N SER A 147 1.12 18.24 -0.58
CA SER A 147 0.05 18.26 0.40
C SER A 147 -1.30 18.21 -0.31
N PHE A 148 -2.13 17.29 0.14
CA PHE A 148 -3.56 17.19 -0.19
C PHE A 148 -4.33 18.40 0.40
N ASP A 149 -3.97 19.61 -0.02
CA ASP A 149 -4.75 20.83 0.22
C ASP A 149 -4.70 21.67 -1.05
N GLU A 150 -5.64 21.44 -1.94
CA GLU A 150 -6.14 22.51 -2.80
C GLU A 150 -7.34 22.04 -3.61
N PHE A 151 -8.44 21.92 -2.91
CA PHE A 151 -9.74 22.18 -3.51
C PHE A 151 -10.06 23.65 -3.26
N ASN A 152 -9.32 24.56 -3.87
CA ASN A 152 -9.65 25.97 -4.15
C ASN A 152 -8.38 26.77 -4.38
N GLN A 153 -8.01 26.98 -5.64
CA GLN A 153 -7.71 28.31 -6.15
C GLN A 153 -7.27 28.22 -7.63
N GLU A 154 -7.98 28.98 -8.43
CA GLU A 154 -7.60 29.29 -9.79
C GLU A 154 -6.26 29.99 -9.83
N SER A 155 -5.31 29.50 -10.57
CA SER A 155 -4.52 30.27 -11.55
C SER A 155 -3.28 29.52 -12.03
N SER A 156 -3.23 29.34 -13.34
CA SER A 156 -2.08 29.40 -14.25
C SER A 156 -0.88 28.48 -14.07
N SER A 157 -0.70 27.69 -15.09
CA SER A 157 0.52 27.21 -15.73
C SER A 157 1.15 25.90 -15.27
N SER A 158 0.92 24.88 -16.13
CA SER A 158 1.90 23.90 -16.59
C SER A 158 2.63 23.04 -15.56
N LYS A 159 1.97 21.92 -15.21
CA LYS A 159 2.62 20.59 -15.14
C LYS A 159 1.54 19.48 -15.12
N GLU A 160 0.91 19.26 -16.24
CA GLU A 160 0.13 18.06 -16.51
C GLU A 160 1.09 16.89 -16.76
N SER A 161 1.70 16.35 -15.73
CA SER A 161 2.57 15.17 -15.83
C SER A 161 2.14 14.08 -14.84
N GLY A 162 0.84 13.90 -14.67
CA GLY A 162 0.28 12.72 -14.02
C GLY A 162 -0.02 11.63 -15.05
N TYR A 163 -0.34 10.43 -14.59
CA TYR A 163 -0.78 9.30 -15.43
C TYR A 163 -1.96 9.68 -16.34
N LEU A 164 -2.83 10.61 -15.90
CA LEU A 164 -3.90 11.16 -16.72
C LEU A 164 -3.37 11.88 -17.98
N GLY A 165 -2.28 12.63 -17.89
CA GLY A 165 -1.67 13.29 -19.05
C GLY A 165 -1.04 12.32 -20.06
N LYS A 166 -0.69 11.10 -19.64
CA LYS A 166 -0.15 10.05 -20.54
C LYS A 166 -1.23 9.23 -21.24
N TYR A 167 -2.39 9.03 -20.59
CA TYR A 167 -3.42 8.09 -21.05
C TYR A 167 -4.79 8.74 -21.30
N ALA A 168 -4.97 10.00 -20.90
CA ALA A 168 -6.20 10.76 -21.11
C ALA A 168 -5.91 12.03 -21.93
N LEU A 169 -6.74 12.29 -22.92
CA LEU A 169 -6.67 13.49 -23.72
C LEU A 169 -7.61 14.55 -23.12
N ASN A 170 -7.10 15.74 -22.85
CA ASN A 170 -7.92 16.84 -22.39
C ASN A 170 -8.68 17.45 -23.58
N LEU A 171 -9.94 17.03 -23.76
CA LEU A 171 -10.76 17.46 -24.90
C LEU A 171 -11.03 18.97 -24.94
N ASN A 172 -11.05 19.64 -23.78
CA ASN A 172 -11.23 21.09 -23.75
C ASN A 172 -10.03 21.82 -24.38
N LYS A 173 -8.82 21.35 -24.06
CA LYS A 173 -7.58 21.90 -24.61
C LYS A 173 -7.45 21.61 -26.10
N GLU A 174 -7.83 20.42 -26.54
CA GLU A 174 -7.88 20.06 -27.96
C GLU A 174 -8.89 20.92 -28.73
N ALA A 175 -10.03 21.27 -28.10
CA ALA A 175 -11.03 22.16 -28.69
C ALA A 175 -10.51 23.62 -28.79
N GLU A 176 -9.83 24.13 -27.77
CA GLU A 176 -9.21 25.45 -27.78
C GLU A 176 -8.12 25.58 -28.86
N GLU A 177 -7.37 24.49 -29.06
CA GLU A 177 -6.33 24.42 -30.10
C GLU A 177 -6.87 24.08 -31.51
N ASN A 178 -8.20 24.06 -31.69
CA ASN A 178 -8.89 23.73 -32.94
C ASN A 178 -8.51 22.36 -33.54
N ARG A 179 -8.18 21.39 -32.70
CA ARG A 179 -7.87 20.02 -33.14
C ARG A 179 -9.09 19.11 -33.15
N ILE A 180 -10.23 19.60 -32.66
CA ILE A 180 -11.51 18.90 -32.71
C ILE A 180 -12.37 19.55 -33.77
N ASP A 181 -12.95 18.75 -34.65
CA ASP A 181 -13.85 19.21 -35.70
C ASP A 181 -15.07 19.90 -35.09
N PRO A 182 -15.49 21.06 -35.67
CA PRO A 182 -16.67 21.78 -35.19
C PRO A 182 -17.93 20.96 -35.41
N LEU A 183 -18.80 20.98 -34.40
CA LEU A 183 -20.06 20.27 -34.46
C LEU A 183 -21.01 20.93 -35.44
N VAL A 184 -21.53 20.15 -36.38
CA VAL A 184 -22.47 20.64 -37.41
C VAL A 184 -23.78 19.87 -37.32
N GLY A 185 -24.90 20.62 -37.21
CA GLY A 185 -26.24 20.08 -37.39
C GLY A 185 -26.79 19.22 -36.26
N ARG A 186 -26.28 19.33 -35.02
CA ARG A 186 -26.75 18.58 -33.83
C ARG A 186 -27.27 19.47 -32.71
N ASP A 187 -27.91 20.55 -33.02
CA ASP A 187 -28.38 21.56 -32.05
C ASP A 187 -29.37 21.00 -31.04
N LYS A 188 -30.27 20.11 -31.48
CA LYS A 188 -31.28 19.46 -30.60
C LYS A 188 -30.66 18.52 -29.59
N GLU A 189 -29.64 17.79 -29.98
CA GLU A 189 -28.90 16.88 -29.09
C GLU A 189 -28.11 17.64 -28.04
N ILE A 190 -27.50 18.76 -28.42
CA ILE A 190 -26.76 19.64 -27.48
C ILE A 190 -27.74 20.25 -26.48
N GLU A 191 -28.85 20.79 -26.94
CA GLU A 191 -29.86 21.33 -26.02
C GLU A 191 -30.36 20.30 -25.02
N ARG A 192 -30.60 19.07 -25.47
CA ARG A 192 -31.03 17.99 -24.60
C ARG A 192 -29.96 17.56 -23.59
N ILE A 193 -28.70 17.47 -24.00
CA ILE A 193 -27.57 17.18 -23.12
C ILE A 193 -27.42 18.28 -22.06
N SER A 194 -27.49 19.53 -22.47
CA SER A 194 -27.40 20.69 -21.57
C SER A 194 -28.52 20.68 -20.53
N GLN A 195 -29.74 20.34 -20.94
CA GLN A 195 -30.89 20.20 -20.03
C GLN A 195 -30.66 19.07 -19.01
N ILE A 196 -30.18 17.91 -19.47
CA ILE A 196 -29.90 16.75 -18.58
C ILE A 196 -28.81 17.09 -17.55
N LEU A 197 -27.73 17.73 -17.98
CA LEU A 197 -26.66 18.13 -17.09
C LEU A 197 -27.12 19.19 -16.07
N ALA A 198 -27.91 20.17 -16.52
CA ALA A 198 -28.49 21.18 -15.62
C ALA A 198 -29.44 20.57 -14.58
N LEU A 199 -30.26 19.57 -14.96
CA LEU A 199 -31.13 18.85 -14.03
C LEU A 199 -30.37 17.98 -13.05
N SER A 200 -29.26 17.37 -13.45
CA SER A 200 -28.40 16.57 -12.56
C SER A 200 -27.75 17.42 -11.44
N LEU A 201 -27.46 18.69 -11.71
CA LEU A 201 -26.91 19.62 -10.72
C LEU A 201 -27.93 20.10 -9.67
N ILE A 202 -29.23 19.95 -9.92
CA ILE A 202 -30.28 20.35 -8.97
C ILE A 202 -30.50 19.29 -7.88
N HIS A 203 -30.06 18.06 -8.08
CA HIS A 203 -30.25 16.93 -7.16
C HIS A 203 -29.01 16.55 -6.35
N ILE A 204 -27.93 17.31 -6.43
CA ILE A 204 -26.77 17.25 -5.56
C ILE A 204 -26.87 18.38 -4.55
#